data_ff4d23b6e91bf5b7b0739299dd25e428
#
_entry.id   ff4d23b6e91bf5b7b0739299dd25e428
#
_cell.length_a   1.000
_cell.length_b   1.000
_cell.length_c   1.000
_cell.angle_alpha   90.00
_cell.angle_beta   90.00
_cell.angle_gamma   90.00
#
_symmetry.space_group_name_H-M   'P 1'
#
loop_
_entity.id
_entity.type
_entity.pdbx_description
1 polymer ?
#
loop_
_entity_poly.entity_id
_entity_poly.type
_entity_poly.pdbx_seq_one_letter_code
_entity_poly.pdbx_strand_id
1 'polypeptide(L)' 'MEIFMQNGKVKWFNAEKGFGFIETEEGTDVFVHFSAIAMEGYKTLEEGAEVEFEVVEGAKGPQAANVVKRV' A
#
# COMPACT_ATOMS: atom_id res chain seq x y z
N MET A 1 -17.47 1.27 -13.84
CA MET A 1 -16.99 0.70 -12.57
C MET A 1 -16.32 1.79 -11.75
N GLU A 2 -16.77 1.96 -10.53
CA GLU A 2 -16.18 2.95 -9.66
C GLU A 2 -14.98 2.36 -8.91
N ILE A 3 -13.91 3.12 -8.84
CA ILE A 3 -12.72 2.73 -8.13
C ILE A 3 -12.62 3.59 -6.88
N PHE A 4 -12.60 2.95 -5.72
CA PHE A 4 -12.52 3.67 -4.45
C PHE A 4 -11.10 3.59 -3.90
N MET A 5 -10.50 4.75 -3.69
CA MET A 5 -9.20 4.83 -3.03
C MET A 5 -9.43 4.87 -1.53
N GLN A 6 -8.66 4.09 -0.81
CA GLN A 6 -8.69 4.08 0.64
C GLN A 6 -7.47 4.79 1.19
N ASN A 7 -7.59 5.29 2.39
CA ASN A 7 -6.48 5.94 3.09
C ASN A 7 -5.95 4.98 4.15
N GLY A 8 -4.64 5.02 4.34
CA GLY A 8 -4.02 4.21 5.38
C GLY A 8 -2.64 4.70 5.70
N LYS A 9 -1.99 4.01 6.62
CA LYS A 9 -0.61 4.29 7.01
C LYS A 9 0.24 3.05 6.79
N VAL A 10 1.46 3.26 6.34
CA VAL A 10 2.40 2.16 6.17
C VAL A 10 2.77 1.63 7.56
N LYS A 11 2.44 0.38 7.80
CA LYS A 11 2.77 -0.27 9.06
C LYS A 11 4.25 -0.60 9.10
N TRP A 12 4.73 -1.22 8.02
CA TRP A 12 6.15 -1.43 7.78
C TRP A 12 6.34 -1.80 6.31
N PHE A 13 7.55 -1.60 5.81
CA PHE A 13 7.88 -1.97 4.45
C PHE A 13 9.35 -2.34 4.39
N ASN A 14 9.66 -3.48 3.78
CA ASN A 14 11.03 -3.94 3.59
C ASN A 14 11.45 -3.70 2.15
N ALA A 15 12.30 -2.69 1.95
CA ALA A 15 12.74 -2.30 0.62
C ALA A 15 13.56 -3.38 -0.07
N GLU A 16 14.30 -4.17 0.67
CA GLU A 16 15.11 -5.25 0.10
C GLU A 16 14.24 -6.36 -0.47
N LYS A 17 13.21 -6.74 0.27
CA LYS A 17 12.30 -7.80 -0.14
C LYS A 17 11.19 -7.28 -1.05
N GLY A 18 10.94 -5.98 -1.01
CA GLY A 18 9.97 -5.34 -1.87
C GLY A 18 8.53 -5.52 -1.46
N PHE A 19 8.24 -5.69 -0.17
CA PHE A 19 6.86 -5.81 0.29
C PHE A 19 6.70 -5.32 1.72
N GLY A 20 5.45 -5.11 2.09
CA GLY A 20 5.11 -4.68 3.45
C GLY A 20 3.62 -4.71 3.66
N PHE A 21 3.17 -3.95 4.66
CA PHE A 21 1.76 -3.87 5.01
C PHE A 21 1.34 -2.43 5.26
N ILE A 22 0.11 -2.13 4.85
CA ILE A 22 -0.53 -0.84 5.09
C ILE A 22 -1.70 -1.10 6.03
N GLU A 23 -1.82 -0.31 7.08
CA GLU A 23 -2.95 -0.40 7.98
C GLU A 23 -4.01 0.60 7.53
N THR A 24 -5.22 0.11 7.28
CA THR A 24 -6.34 0.96 6.87
C THR A 24 -6.89 1.72 8.09
N GLU A 25 -7.73 2.71 7.82
CA GLU A 25 -8.39 3.46 8.90
C GLU A 25 -9.24 2.57 9.78
N GLU A 26 -9.70 1.44 9.26
CA GLU A 26 -10.49 0.47 10.00
C GLU A 26 -9.64 -0.50 10.82
N GLY A 27 -8.33 -0.39 10.72
CA GLY A 27 -7.41 -1.26 11.46
C GLY A 27 -7.09 -2.58 10.79
N THR A 28 -7.43 -2.71 9.52
CA THR A 28 -7.15 -3.93 8.75
C THR A 28 -5.80 -3.80 8.05
N ASP A 29 -4.99 -4.85 8.12
CA ASP A 29 -3.70 -4.88 7.43
C ASP A 29 -3.89 -5.33 5.99
N VAL A 30 -3.31 -4.59 5.06
CA VAL A 30 -3.39 -4.89 3.62
C VAL A 30 -1.97 -5.08 3.10
N PHE A 31 -1.73 -6.18 2.42
CA PHE A 31 -0.43 -6.48 1.84
C PHE A 31 -0.12 -5.51 0.70
N VAL A 32 1.13 -5.06 0.62
CA VAL A 32 1.59 -4.19 -0.47
C VAL A 32 2.92 -4.70 -1.02
N HIS A 33 3.00 -4.79 -2.34
CA HIS A 33 4.24 -5.18 -3.04
C HIS A 33 4.77 -3.94 -3.76
N PHE A 34 6.11 -3.86 -3.95
CA PHE A 34 6.70 -2.67 -4.55
C PHE A 34 6.13 -2.37 -5.95
N SER A 35 5.71 -3.39 -6.68
CA SER A 35 5.12 -3.21 -8.00
C SER A 35 3.78 -2.45 -7.96
N ALA A 36 3.16 -2.38 -6.79
CA ALA A 36 1.89 -1.66 -6.61
C ALA A 36 2.10 -0.19 -6.26
N ILE A 37 3.34 0.22 -6.00
CA ILE A 37 3.64 1.61 -5.64
C ILE A 37 3.73 2.46 -6.91
N ALA A 38 2.84 3.43 -7.02
CA ALA A 38 2.78 4.31 -8.19
C ALA A 38 3.65 5.54 -7.97
N MET A 39 4.95 5.37 -8.11
CA MET A 39 5.91 6.48 -8.01
C MET A 39 7.10 6.23 -8.92
N GLU A 40 7.78 7.29 -9.29
CA GLU A 40 8.96 7.21 -10.11
C GLU A 40 10.20 6.93 -9.26
N GLY A 41 11.18 6.27 -9.84
CA GLY A 41 12.45 5.99 -9.19
C GLY A 41 12.39 4.84 -8.22
N TYR A 42 13.08 4.98 -7.11
CA TYR A 42 13.17 3.94 -6.09
C TYR A 42 11.84 3.76 -5.37
N LYS A 43 11.24 2.59 -5.54
CA LYS A 43 9.92 2.32 -4.97
C LYS A 43 10.04 1.78 -3.55
N THR A 44 9.79 2.66 -2.59
CA THR A 44 9.83 2.30 -1.18
C THR A 44 8.80 3.12 -0.41
N LEU A 45 8.43 2.61 0.76
CA LEU A 45 7.50 3.30 1.65
C LEU A 45 8.15 3.40 3.03
N GLU A 46 7.91 4.52 3.70
CA GLU A 46 8.41 4.72 5.05
C GLU A 46 7.35 4.34 6.06
N GLU A 47 7.79 3.76 7.17
CA GLU A 47 6.90 3.40 8.26
C GLU A 47 6.18 4.65 8.78
N GLY A 48 4.87 4.54 8.92
CA GLY A 48 4.04 5.64 9.39
C GLY A 48 3.62 6.62 8.30
N ALA A 49 4.11 6.47 7.07
CA ALA A 49 3.72 7.36 5.97
C ALA A 49 2.26 7.18 5.61
N GLU A 50 1.57 8.28 5.33
CA GLU A 50 0.18 8.23 4.90
C GLU A 50 0.11 8.00 3.40
N VAL A 51 -0.74 7.07 2.99
CA VAL A 51 -0.89 6.69 1.59
C VAL A 51 -2.34 6.53 1.21
N GLU A 52 -2.59 6.62 -0.09
CA GLU A 52 -3.89 6.26 -0.67
C GLU A 52 -3.66 5.07 -1.58
N PHE A 53 -4.62 4.18 -1.64
CA PHE A 53 -4.48 2.95 -2.41
C PHE A 53 -5.83 2.33 -2.70
N GLU A 54 -5.85 1.39 -3.65
CA GLU A 54 -7.01 0.56 -3.93
C GLU A 54 -6.79 -0.79 -3.29
N VAL A 55 -7.87 -1.45 -2.87
CA VAL A 55 -7.80 -2.81 -2.35
C VAL A 55 -8.31 -3.76 -3.42
N VAL A 56 -7.49 -4.74 -3.76
CA VAL A 56 -7.85 -5.80 -4.71
C VAL A 56 -7.64 -7.14 -4.06
N GLU A 57 -8.31 -8.17 -4.57
CA GLU A 57 -8.12 -9.51 -4.09
C GLU A 57 -6.85 -10.10 -4.68
N GLY A 58 -5.92 -10.47 -3.85
CA GLY A 58 -4.68 -11.12 -4.26
C GLY A 58 -4.65 -12.58 -3.81
N ALA A 59 -3.57 -13.26 -4.16
CA ALA A 59 -3.41 -14.66 -3.80
C ALA A 59 -3.37 -14.89 -2.28
N LYS A 60 -2.93 -13.88 -1.54
CA LYS A 60 -2.80 -13.98 -0.09
C LYS A 60 -3.88 -13.21 0.66
N GLY A 61 -4.93 -12.79 -0.03
CA GLY A 61 -6.00 -12.00 0.56
C GLY A 61 -6.00 -10.57 0.04
N PRO A 62 -6.53 -9.60 0.80
CA PRO A 62 -6.57 -8.21 0.37
C PRO A 62 -5.18 -7.66 0.09
N GLN A 63 -5.03 -6.97 -1.02
CA GLN A 63 -3.75 -6.45 -1.49
C GLN A 63 -3.92 -5.02 -1.98
N ALA A 64 -2.95 -4.17 -1.67
CA ALA A 64 -2.97 -2.78 -2.13
C ALA A 64 -2.52 -2.68 -3.57
N ALA A 65 -3.15 -1.78 -4.32
CA ALA A 65 -2.79 -1.48 -5.71
C ALA A 65 -2.81 0.02 -5.89
N ASN A 66 -2.04 0.52 -6.85
CA ASN A 66 -1.96 1.95 -7.16
C ASN A 66 -1.71 2.81 -5.92
N VAL A 67 -0.72 2.40 -5.13
CA VAL A 67 -0.37 3.09 -3.89
C VAL A 67 0.34 4.41 -4.21
N VAL A 68 -0.18 5.50 -3.66
CA VAL A 68 0.44 6.82 -3.81
C VAL A 68 0.57 7.47 -2.44
N LYS A 69 1.60 8.27 -2.26
CA LYS A 69 1.78 8.99 -1.01
C LYS A 69 0.76 10.13 -0.93
N ARG A 70 0.21 10.31 0.25
CA ARG A 70 -0.61 11.48 0.53
C ARG A 70 0.32 12.62 0.94
N VAL A 71 0.08 13.74 0.32
CA VAL A 71 0.89 14.94 0.60
C VAL A 71 0.14 15.85 1.56
#